data_35b9d664568aa3483e548aada7c897b8
#
_entry.id   35b9d664568aa3483e548aada7c897b8
#
_cell.length_a   1.000
_cell.length_b   1.000
_cell.length_c   1.000
_cell.angle_alpha   90.00
_cell.angle_beta   90.00
_cell.angle_gamma   90.00
#
_symmetry.space_group_name_H-M   'P 1'
#
loop_
_entity.id
_entity.type
_entity.pdbx_description
1 polymer ?
#
loop_
_entity_poly.entity_id
_entity_poly.type
_entity_poly.pdbx_seq_one_letter_code
_entity_poly.pdbx_strand_id
1 'polypeptide(L)'
;RILRDTGAMPGAFGSASEDVLRAAARAEPGPDGVDLVRQVTVPEGYTVSALDPDNRTRIVAVDFGMKRNIAVNLARYGTVEVVPATATAADILARNPDGVFLSNGPGDPAMAPYGVETIQGLLGNVPIFGICLGHQLLGRAIGAGTVKLPFGHHGGNHPVRNIATGKVEITSQNHNFAVDPDSLAGKATMTHVNLNDGVCEGLRVDGELAFSVQHHPEANPGPHDSHYLFDEFAEMMAQAATGKARA
;
A
#
# COMPACT_ATOMS: atom_id res chain seq x y z
N ARG A 1 8.58 -25.54 -15.10
CA ARG A 1 9.91 -25.72 -14.55
C ARG A 1 10.69 -24.42 -14.52
N ILE A 2 10.85 -23.70 -15.66
CA ILE A 2 11.64 -22.47 -15.75
C ILE A 2 11.22 -21.46 -14.68
N LEU A 3 9.92 -21.12 -14.56
CA LEU A 3 9.43 -20.17 -13.55
C LEU A 3 9.75 -20.57 -12.11
N ARG A 4 9.83 -21.88 -11.81
CA ARG A 4 10.23 -22.35 -10.46
C ARG A 4 11.71 -22.19 -10.19
N ASP A 5 12.51 -22.22 -11.25
CA ASP A 5 13.98 -22.16 -11.14
C ASP A 5 14.48 -20.70 -11.20
N THR A 6 13.76 -19.80 -11.90
CA THR A 6 14.20 -18.42 -12.18
C THR A 6 13.30 -17.32 -11.60
N GLY A 7 12.13 -17.65 -11.05
CA GLY A 7 11.15 -16.68 -10.56
C GLY A 7 10.30 -16.09 -11.69
N ALA A 8 9.59 -14.99 -11.38
CA ALA A 8 8.79 -14.25 -12.33
C ALA A 8 9.67 -13.61 -13.42
N MET A 9 9.27 -13.75 -14.68
CA MET A 9 10.02 -13.28 -15.83
C MET A 9 9.10 -12.81 -16.95
N PRO A 10 9.56 -11.91 -17.84
CA PRO A 10 8.80 -11.54 -19.03
C PRO A 10 8.49 -12.73 -19.91
N GLY A 11 7.32 -12.72 -20.54
CA GLY A 11 6.87 -13.75 -21.46
C GLY A 11 6.03 -13.16 -22.59
N ALA A 12 5.99 -13.85 -23.73
CA ALA A 12 5.14 -13.49 -24.87
C ALA A 12 4.28 -14.69 -25.28
N PHE A 13 3.07 -14.41 -25.71
CA PHE A 13 2.16 -15.40 -26.26
C PHE A 13 1.41 -14.81 -27.46
N GLY A 14 0.98 -15.68 -28.38
CA GLY A 14 0.26 -15.24 -29.59
C GLY A 14 0.35 -16.27 -30.71
N SER A 15 -0.07 -15.89 -31.91
CA SER A 15 -0.06 -16.71 -33.12
C SER A 15 1.20 -16.54 -33.98
N ALA A 16 2.13 -15.67 -33.57
CA ALA A 16 3.40 -15.48 -34.27
C ALA A 16 4.34 -16.70 -34.12
N SER A 17 5.40 -16.77 -34.92
CA SER A 17 6.38 -17.84 -34.79
C SER A 17 7.10 -17.81 -33.43
N GLU A 18 7.60 -18.95 -33.00
CA GLU A 18 8.31 -19.08 -31.72
C GLU A 18 9.49 -18.11 -31.62
N ASP A 19 10.24 -17.90 -32.70
CA ASP A 19 11.37 -16.98 -32.71
C ASP A 19 10.96 -15.52 -32.49
N VAL A 20 9.84 -15.10 -33.09
CA VAL A 20 9.25 -13.77 -32.89
C VAL A 20 8.79 -13.60 -31.44
N LEU A 21 8.09 -14.58 -30.88
CA LEU A 21 7.61 -14.54 -29.49
C LEU A 21 8.79 -14.56 -28.51
N ARG A 22 9.81 -15.36 -28.75
CA ARG A 22 11.06 -15.35 -27.93
C ARG A 22 11.77 -14.01 -27.99
N ALA A 23 11.87 -13.42 -29.17
CA ALA A 23 12.49 -12.10 -29.32
C ALA A 23 11.70 -11.02 -28.58
N ALA A 24 10.37 -11.02 -28.68
CA ALA A 24 9.51 -10.11 -27.93
C ALA A 24 9.65 -10.27 -26.40
N ALA A 25 9.65 -11.51 -25.88
CA ALA A 25 9.84 -11.76 -24.46
C ALA A 25 11.21 -11.28 -23.94
N ARG A 26 12.26 -11.40 -24.75
CA ARG A 26 13.62 -10.94 -24.39
C ARG A 26 13.76 -9.41 -24.47
N ALA A 27 12.97 -8.75 -25.31
CA ALA A 27 12.98 -7.29 -25.47
C ALA A 27 12.15 -6.59 -24.39
N GLU A 28 11.28 -7.32 -23.68
CA GLU A 28 10.45 -6.76 -22.61
C GLU A 28 11.30 -6.49 -21.37
N PRO A 29 11.44 -5.23 -20.93
CA PRO A 29 12.27 -4.90 -19.77
C PRO A 29 11.68 -5.39 -18.44
N GLY A 30 10.41 -5.77 -18.43
CA GLY A 30 9.68 -6.07 -17.20
C GLY A 30 9.34 -4.81 -16.38
N PRO A 31 8.79 -4.97 -15.18
CA PRO A 31 8.38 -3.84 -14.33
C PRO A 31 9.54 -3.20 -13.54
N ASP A 32 10.72 -3.78 -13.56
CA ASP A 32 11.85 -3.34 -12.75
C ASP A 32 12.46 -2.04 -13.33
N GLY A 33 12.70 -1.06 -12.47
CA GLY A 33 13.29 0.22 -12.88
C GLY A 33 12.37 1.12 -13.72
N VAL A 34 11.08 0.81 -13.80
CA VAL A 34 10.08 1.62 -14.51
C VAL A 34 9.13 2.27 -13.52
N ASP A 35 8.92 3.58 -13.63
CA ASP A 35 7.89 4.29 -12.86
C ASP A 35 6.50 3.98 -13.46
N LEU A 36 5.89 2.90 -12.98
CA LEU A 36 4.55 2.49 -13.37
C LEU A 36 3.46 3.32 -12.67
N VAL A 37 3.77 3.90 -11.52
CA VAL A 37 2.82 4.72 -10.76
C VAL A 37 2.38 5.93 -11.56
N ARG A 38 3.33 6.64 -12.20
CA ARG A 38 3.00 7.80 -13.06
C ARG A 38 2.12 7.46 -14.26
N GLN A 39 2.09 6.20 -14.67
CA GLN A 39 1.28 5.76 -15.82
C GLN A 39 -0.17 5.44 -15.42
N VAL A 40 -0.44 5.18 -14.13
CA VAL A 40 -1.74 4.71 -13.64
C VAL A 40 -2.42 5.66 -12.65
N THR A 41 -1.67 6.57 -12.02
CA THR A 41 -2.25 7.56 -11.11
C THR A 41 -3.25 8.47 -11.83
N VAL A 42 -4.25 8.93 -11.11
CA VAL A 42 -5.22 9.87 -11.69
C VAL A 42 -4.53 11.16 -12.12
N PRO A 43 -4.89 11.72 -13.29
CA PRO A 43 -4.33 13.00 -13.75
C PRO A 43 -4.87 14.18 -12.93
N GLU A 44 -6.10 14.08 -12.44
CA GLU A 44 -6.78 15.08 -11.62
C GLU A 44 -7.46 14.40 -10.43
N GLY A 45 -7.43 15.06 -9.26
CA GLY A 45 -8.09 14.56 -8.07
C GLY A 45 -9.61 14.52 -8.21
N TYR A 46 -10.24 13.63 -7.47
CA TYR A 46 -11.69 13.51 -7.39
C TYR A 46 -12.14 13.20 -5.95
N THR A 47 -13.44 13.37 -5.69
CA THR A 47 -14.01 13.15 -4.36
C THR A 47 -15.02 11.99 -4.38
N VAL A 48 -14.95 11.13 -3.37
CA VAL A 48 -15.96 10.14 -3.04
C VAL A 48 -16.64 10.59 -1.75
N SER A 49 -17.93 10.89 -1.81
CA SER A 49 -18.69 11.34 -0.65
C SER A 49 -18.78 10.25 0.41
N ALA A 50 -18.75 10.65 1.68
CA ALA A 50 -19.05 9.75 2.78
C ALA A 50 -20.40 9.06 2.60
N LEU A 51 -20.50 7.79 3.02
CA LEU A 51 -21.78 7.06 2.99
C LEU A 51 -22.79 7.65 3.99
N ASP A 52 -22.32 8.15 5.14
CA ASP A 52 -23.10 8.93 6.07
C ASP A 52 -22.91 10.43 5.75
N PRO A 53 -23.96 11.13 5.29
CA PRO A 53 -23.85 12.54 4.91
C PRO A 53 -23.55 13.47 6.09
N ASP A 54 -23.74 13.02 7.32
CA ASP A 54 -23.42 13.81 8.53
C ASP A 54 -21.97 13.59 9.00
N ASN A 55 -21.26 12.62 8.46
CA ASN A 55 -19.85 12.38 8.77
C ASN A 55 -18.97 13.48 8.15
N ARG A 56 -18.27 14.23 9.00
CA ARG A 56 -17.40 15.36 8.60
C ARG A 56 -15.94 14.98 8.48
N THR A 57 -15.57 13.74 8.74
CA THR A 57 -14.19 13.25 8.61
C THR A 57 -13.71 13.40 7.17
N ARG A 58 -12.49 13.91 7.01
CA ARG A 58 -11.83 14.12 5.71
C ARG A 58 -10.65 13.18 5.58
N ILE A 59 -10.68 12.33 4.59
CA ILE A 59 -9.59 11.42 4.26
C ILE A 59 -9.00 11.87 2.93
N VAL A 60 -7.70 12.13 2.88
CA VAL A 60 -6.99 12.31 1.61
C VAL A 60 -6.32 11.00 1.24
N ALA A 61 -6.67 10.45 0.08
CA ALA A 61 -6.08 9.22 -0.45
C ALA A 61 -5.12 9.55 -1.60
N VAL A 62 -3.85 9.19 -1.42
CA VAL A 62 -2.83 9.32 -2.47
C VAL A 62 -2.94 8.13 -3.41
N ASP A 63 -3.20 8.41 -4.68
CA ASP A 63 -3.44 7.40 -5.71
C ASP A 63 -2.14 6.97 -6.40
N PHE A 64 -1.60 5.83 -5.96
CA PHE A 64 -0.49 5.16 -6.63
C PHE A 64 -0.94 4.12 -7.68
N GLY A 65 -2.23 4.04 -7.97
CA GLY A 65 -2.91 3.02 -8.78
C GLY A 65 -3.98 2.31 -7.97
N MET A 66 -4.83 3.09 -7.31
CA MET A 66 -5.77 2.66 -6.29
C MET A 66 -6.90 1.81 -6.85
N LYS A 67 -7.14 0.65 -6.24
CA LYS A 67 -8.38 -0.11 -6.47
C LYS A 67 -9.59 0.68 -5.98
N ARG A 68 -10.61 0.82 -6.85
CA ARG A 68 -11.84 1.54 -6.53
C ARG A 68 -12.48 1.10 -5.20
N ASN A 69 -12.38 -0.21 -4.87
CA ASN A 69 -12.96 -0.74 -3.65
C ASN A 69 -12.32 -0.16 -2.37
N ILE A 70 -11.09 0.31 -2.44
CA ILE A 70 -10.44 1.02 -1.32
C ILE A 70 -11.19 2.33 -1.03
N ALA A 71 -11.43 3.16 -2.05
CA ALA A 71 -12.16 4.41 -1.87
C ALA A 71 -13.58 4.17 -1.33
N VAL A 72 -14.26 3.11 -1.80
CA VAL A 72 -15.59 2.72 -1.30
C VAL A 72 -15.55 2.30 0.17
N ASN A 73 -14.52 1.58 0.59
CA ASN A 73 -14.37 1.20 2.01
C ASN A 73 -14.06 2.42 2.88
N LEU A 74 -13.15 3.29 2.45
CA LEU A 74 -12.83 4.53 3.17
C LEU A 74 -14.04 5.47 3.29
N ALA A 75 -14.92 5.50 2.29
CA ALA A 75 -16.13 6.33 2.31
C ALA A 75 -17.14 5.96 3.41
N ARG A 76 -16.98 4.82 4.07
CA ARG A 76 -17.75 4.46 5.28
C ARG A 76 -17.35 5.31 6.49
N TYR A 77 -16.12 5.83 6.48
CA TYR A 77 -15.53 6.53 7.61
C TYR A 77 -15.38 8.03 7.38
N GLY A 78 -15.57 8.51 6.17
CA GLY A 78 -15.49 9.93 5.87
C GLY A 78 -15.54 10.23 4.37
N THR A 79 -15.52 11.50 4.03
CA THR A 79 -15.35 11.95 2.63
C THR A 79 -13.91 11.69 2.21
N VAL A 80 -13.73 11.05 1.07
CA VAL A 80 -12.41 10.67 0.52
C VAL A 80 -12.07 11.59 -0.63
N GLU A 81 -11.05 12.40 -0.48
CA GLU A 81 -10.47 13.19 -1.56
C GLU A 81 -9.26 12.44 -2.13
N VAL A 82 -9.38 11.96 -3.34
CA VAL A 82 -8.31 11.23 -4.04
C VAL A 82 -7.43 12.25 -4.76
N VAL A 83 -6.13 12.16 -4.53
CA VAL A 83 -5.13 13.05 -5.14
C VAL A 83 -4.10 12.25 -5.93
N PRO A 84 -3.50 12.82 -6.99
CA PRO A 84 -2.44 12.16 -7.74
C PRO A 84 -1.25 11.76 -6.86
N ALA A 85 -0.51 10.74 -7.27
CA ALA A 85 0.70 10.27 -6.60
C ALA A 85 1.78 11.35 -6.45
N THR A 86 1.74 12.39 -7.28
CA THR A 86 2.69 13.51 -7.29
C THR A 86 2.27 14.69 -6.39
N ALA A 87 1.13 14.59 -5.69
CA ALA A 87 0.74 15.60 -4.72
C ALA A 87 1.78 15.70 -3.59
N THR A 88 2.19 16.91 -3.26
CA THR A 88 3.16 17.13 -2.18
C THR A 88 2.53 17.03 -0.80
N ALA A 89 3.34 16.81 0.23
CA ALA A 89 2.85 16.85 1.61
C ALA A 89 2.15 18.19 1.95
N ALA A 90 2.68 19.30 1.46
CA ALA A 90 2.08 20.63 1.64
C ALA A 90 0.69 20.74 0.98
N ASP A 91 0.54 20.23 -0.24
CA ASP A 91 -0.75 20.20 -0.94
C ASP A 91 -1.79 19.34 -0.21
N ILE A 92 -1.35 18.23 0.37
CA ILE A 92 -2.21 17.32 1.14
C ILE A 92 -2.62 17.97 2.46
N LEU A 93 -1.66 18.49 3.23
CA LEU A 93 -1.93 19.13 4.53
C LEU A 93 -2.81 20.40 4.40
N ALA A 94 -2.67 21.15 3.31
CA ALA A 94 -3.53 22.33 3.03
C ALA A 94 -5.02 21.97 2.90
N ARG A 95 -5.36 20.70 2.66
CA ARG A 95 -6.74 20.18 2.62
C ARG A 95 -7.31 19.90 4.01
N ASN A 96 -6.50 20.06 5.07
CA ASN A 96 -6.85 19.78 6.47
C ASN A 96 -7.45 18.38 6.65
N PRO A 97 -6.73 17.30 6.25
CA PRO A 97 -7.21 15.95 6.43
C PRO A 97 -7.19 15.52 7.90
N ASP A 98 -8.15 14.67 8.28
CA ASP A 98 -8.14 13.94 9.55
C ASP A 98 -7.26 12.71 9.47
N GLY A 99 -7.06 12.16 8.27
CA GLY A 99 -6.15 11.08 7.97
C GLY A 99 -5.72 11.03 6.51
N VAL A 100 -4.56 10.45 6.25
CA VAL A 100 -4.04 10.21 4.90
C VAL A 100 -3.95 8.73 4.64
N PHE A 101 -4.45 8.32 3.49
CA PHE A 101 -4.39 6.95 3.01
C PHE A 101 -3.40 6.83 1.85
N LEU A 102 -2.51 5.84 1.93
CA LEU A 102 -1.53 5.51 0.89
C LEU A 102 -2.00 4.28 0.14
N SER A 103 -2.38 4.43 -1.12
CA SER A 103 -3.02 3.35 -1.87
C SER A 103 -2.05 2.25 -2.28
N ASN A 104 -2.61 1.14 -2.73
CA ASN A 104 -1.89 0.16 -3.52
C ASN A 104 -1.45 0.75 -4.86
N GLY A 105 -0.53 0.07 -5.55
CA GLY A 105 -0.06 0.46 -6.87
C GLY A 105 0.90 -0.57 -7.46
N PRO A 106 1.27 -0.43 -8.74
CA PRO A 106 2.17 -1.33 -9.44
C PRO A 106 3.65 -0.96 -9.27
N GLY A 107 4.51 -1.92 -9.57
CA GLY A 107 5.92 -1.69 -9.82
C GLY A 107 6.84 -1.76 -8.61
N ASP A 108 8.04 -1.26 -8.82
CA ASP A 108 9.10 -1.19 -7.83
C ASP A 108 8.92 0.08 -6.96
N PRO A 109 8.82 -0.03 -5.63
CA PRO A 109 8.70 1.13 -4.75
C PRO A 109 9.90 2.10 -4.84
N ALA A 110 11.05 1.65 -5.30
CA ALA A 110 12.22 2.50 -5.52
C ALA A 110 12.02 3.51 -6.66
N MET A 111 11.08 3.25 -7.57
CA MET A 111 10.80 4.10 -8.72
C MET A 111 9.79 5.23 -8.42
N ALA A 112 9.28 5.31 -7.19
CA ALA A 112 8.37 6.38 -6.75
C ALA A 112 8.99 7.23 -5.60
N PRO A 113 10.16 7.86 -5.77
CA PRO A 113 10.83 8.63 -4.71
C PRO A 113 9.97 9.83 -4.25
N TYR A 114 9.18 10.44 -5.14
CA TYR A 114 8.24 11.52 -4.80
C TYR A 114 7.20 11.08 -3.77
N GLY A 115 6.74 9.81 -3.83
CA GLY A 115 5.83 9.25 -2.82
C GLY A 115 6.52 9.14 -1.45
N VAL A 116 7.78 8.71 -1.44
CA VAL A 116 8.60 8.65 -0.22
C VAL A 116 8.77 10.05 0.39
N GLU A 117 9.13 11.05 -0.40
CA GLU A 117 9.29 12.45 0.04
C GLU A 117 7.98 13.01 0.61
N THR A 118 6.85 12.75 -0.07
CA THR A 118 5.53 13.17 0.41
C THR A 118 5.21 12.51 1.76
N ILE A 119 5.43 11.21 1.92
CA ILE A 119 5.16 10.50 3.17
C ILE A 119 6.04 11.04 4.31
N GLN A 120 7.32 11.33 4.05
CA GLN A 120 8.21 11.95 5.03
C GLN A 120 7.69 13.29 5.54
N GLY A 121 7.12 14.11 4.66
CA GLY A 121 6.50 15.38 5.06
C GLY A 121 5.15 15.26 5.78
N LEU A 122 4.50 14.09 5.70
CA LEU A 122 3.22 13.80 6.37
C LEU A 122 3.39 13.18 7.76
N LEU A 123 4.49 12.43 7.97
CA LEU A 123 4.79 11.80 9.26
C LEU A 123 4.85 12.86 10.38
N GLY A 124 4.27 12.56 11.53
CA GLY A 124 4.15 13.48 12.67
C GLY A 124 3.04 14.53 12.55
N ASN A 125 2.43 14.71 11.36
CA ASN A 125 1.43 15.75 11.11
C ASN A 125 -0.01 15.22 11.06
N VAL A 126 -0.19 13.99 10.60
CA VAL A 126 -1.51 13.40 10.35
C VAL A 126 -1.47 11.87 10.45
N PRO A 127 -2.54 11.21 10.91
CA PRO A 127 -2.64 9.76 10.87
C PRO A 127 -2.48 9.19 9.45
N ILE A 128 -1.70 8.11 9.31
CA ILE A 128 -1.40 7.49 8.01
C ILE A 128 -1.74 6.00 8.03
N PHE A 129 -2.47 5.52 7.01
CA PHE A 129 -2.66 4.10 6.74
C PHE A 129 -2.23 3.78 5.30
N GLY A 130 -1.40 2.73 5.11
CA GLY A 130 -0.90 2.31 3.80
C GLY A 130 -1.22 0.86 3.46
N ILE A 131 -1.54 0.59 2.18
CA ILE A 131 -1.81 -0.75 1.65
C ILE A 131 -0.86 -1.06 0.50
N CYS A 132 -0.26 -2.26 0.50
CA CYS A 132 0.57 -2.84 -0.56
C CYS A 132 1.72 -1.90 -0.96
N LEU A 133 1.67 -1.21 -2.10
CA LEU A 133 2.71 -0.23 -2.46
C LEU A 133 2.80 0.90 -1.41
N GLY A 134 1.67 1.37 -0.85
CA GLY A 134 1.66 2.35 0.24
C GLY A 134 2.39 1.87 1.49
N HIS A 135 2.33 0.57 1.80
CA HIS A 135 3.13 -0.04 2.87
C HIS A 135 4.64 0.00 2.55
N GLN A 136 5.01 -0.36 1.32
CA GLN A 136 6.41 -0.35 0.90
C GLN A 136 6.99 1.07 0.89
N LEU A 137 6.22 2.06 0.43
CA LEU A 137 6.62 3.47 0.43
C LEU A 137 6.72 4.04 1.85
N LEU A 138 5.81 3.66 2.77
CA LEU A 138 5.91 4.03 4.17
C LEU A 138 7.18 3.45 4.81
N GLY A 139 7.49 2.16 4.55
CA GLY A 139 8.74 1.55 4.98
C GLY A 139 9.96 2.32 4.48
N ARG A 140 9.99 2.68 3.20
CA ARG A 140 11.08 3.48 2.62
C ARG A 140 11.17 4.89 3.22
N ALA A 141 10.04 5.53 3.52
CA ALA A 141 10.00 6.87 4.09
C ALA A 141 10.66 6.93 5.49
N ILE A 142 10.57 5.86 6.26
CA ILE A 142 11.29 5.73 7.55
C ILE A 142 12.70 5.15 7.38
N GLY A 143 13.20 4.98 6.16
CA GLY A 143 14.54 4.50 5.85
C GLY A 143 14.69 2.98 5.97
N ALA A 144 13.60 2.20 5.88
CA ALA A 144 13.68 0.75 5.73
C ALA A 144 13.99 0.38 4.26
N GLY A 145 14.58 -0.80 4.07
CA GLY A 145 14.84 -1.40 2.76
C GLY A 145 13.60 -2.07 2.18
N THR A 146 13.60 -2.25 0.87
CA THR A 146 12.65 -3.12 0.17
C THR A 146 13.40 -4.14 -0.67
N VAL A 147 12.87 -5.36 -0.74
CA VAL A 147 13.47 -6.48 -1.48
C VAL A 147 12.48 -7.00 -2.51
N LYS A 148 13.00 -7.45 -3.65
CA LYS A 148 12.21 -8.15 -4.65
C LYS A 148 12.13 -9.63 -4.27
N LEU A 149 10.91 -10.14 -4.20
CA LEU A 149 10.65 -11.55 -3.93
C LEU A 149 10.85 -12.36 -5.22
N PRO A 150 11.44 -13.58 -5.15
CA PRO A 150 11.67 -14.41 -6.35
C PRO A 150 10.41 -14.73 -7.13
N PHE A 151 9.28 -14.92 -6.42
CA PHE A 151 8.00 -15.33 -7.03
C PHE A 151 6.89 -14.32 -6.80
N GLY A 152 7.09 -13.37 -5.85
CA GLY A 152 6.03 -12.53 -5.34
C GLY A 152 4.96 -13.31 -4.55
N HIS A 153 3.98 -12.59 -4.04
CA HIS A 153 2.80 -13.16 -3.41
C HIS A 153 1.56 -12.84 -4.25
N HIS A 154 0.85 -13.86 -4.70
CA HIS A 154 -0.31 -13.73 -5.57
C HIS A 154 -1.40 -14.71 -5.16
N GLY A 155 -2.64 -14.23 -5.02
CA GLY A 155 -3.80 -15.04 -4.69
C GLY A 155 -4.51 -14.64 -3.40
N GLY A 156 -5.62 -15.30 -3.09
CA GLY A 156 -6.49 -14.99 -1.93
C GLY A 156 -6.41 -16.03 -0.82
N ASN A 157 -5.27 -16.67 -0.62
CA ASN A 157 -5.11 -17.82 0.28
C ASN A 157 -3.81 -17.80 1.08
N HIS A 158 -3.20 -16.63 1.27
CA HIS A 158 -1.98 -16.51 2.06
C HIS A 158 -2.31 -16.34 3.55
N PRO A 159 -1.79 -17.22 4.43
CA PRO A 159 -1.98 -17.09 5.87
C PRO A 159 -1.02 -16.04 6.42
N VAL A 160 -1.55 -15.02 7.05
CA VAL A 160 -0.81 -13.96 7.72
C VAL A 160 -1.17 -13.96 9.20
N ARG A 161 -0.16 -13.92 10.06
CA ARG A 161 -0.37 -13.82 11.51
C ARG A 161 -0.26 -12.37 11.97
N ASN A 162 -1.31 -11.88 12.63
CA ASN A 162 -1.24 -10.68 13.45
C ASN A 162 -0.42 -11.01 14.70
N ILE A 163 0.72 -10.34 14.87
CA ILE A 163 1.71 -10.66 15.91
C ILE A 163 1.17 -10.32 17.31
N ALA A 164 0.42 -9.22 17.43
CA ALA A 164 -0.12 -8.77 18.72
C ALA A 164 -1.21 -9.69 19.26
N THR A 165 -2.08 -10.19 18.40
CA THR A 165 -3.23 -11.04 18.81
C THR A 165 -2.96 -12.54 18.65
N GLY A 166 -1.95 -12.92 17.86
CA GLY A 166 -1.68 -14.29 17.47
C GLY A 166 -2.66 -14.87 16.45
N LYS A 167 -3.69 -14.11 16.05
CA LYS A 167 -4.71 -14.55 15.08
C LYS A 167 -4.08 -14.75 13.70
N VAL A 168 -4.47 -15.83 13.04
CA VAL A 168 -4.14 -16.08 11.64
C VAL A 168 -5.30 -15.61 10.78
N GLU A 169 -4.98 -14.81 9.78
CA GLU A 169 -5.89 -14.23 8.80
C GLU A 169 -5.55 -14.77 7.42
N ILE A 170 -6.57 -15.11 6.65
CA ILE A 170 -6.36 -15.46 5.24
C ILE A 170 -6.47 -14.18 4.43
N THR A 171 -5.45 -13.90 3.62
CA THR A 171 -5.28 -12.61 2.97
C THR A 171 -5.22 -12.71 1.46
N SER A 172 -5.61 -11.61 0.80
CA SER A 172 -5.42 -11.39 -0.63
C SER A 172 -4.09 -10.71 -0.87
N GLN A 173 -3.28 -11.26 -1.77
CA GLN A 173 -1.92 -10.83 -2.08
C GLN A 173 -1.75 -10.57 -3.58
N ASN A 174 -1.05 -9.49 -3.93
CA ASN A 174 -0.63 -9.20 -5.31
C ASN A 174 0.57 -8.24 -5.31
N HIS A 175 1.75 -8.74 -4.95
CA HIS A 175 2.97 -7.93 -4.93
C HIS A 175 4.22 -8.75 -5.25
N ASN A 176 5.23 -8.10 -5.82
CA ASN A 176 6.55 -8.68 -6.12
C ASN A 176 7.65 -8.15 -5.20
N PHE A 177 7.38 -7.09 -4.44
CA PHE A 177 8.32 -6.50 -3.50
C PHE A 177 7.75 -6.57 -2.09
N ALA A 178 8.63 -6.54 -1.09
CA ALA A 178 8.27 -6.50 0.31
C ALA A 178 9.25 -5.61 1.09
N VAL A 179 8.81 -5.12 2.26
CA VAL A 179 9.70 -4.43 3.19
C VAL A 179 10.63 -5.46 3.83
N ASP A 180 11.92 -5.14 3.86
CA ASP A 180 12.93 -5.96 4.53
C ASP A 180 12.76 -5.84 6.06
N PRO A 181 12.36 -6.92 6.76
CA PRO A 181 12.11 -6.88 8.20
C PRO A 181 13.35 -6.52 9.03
N ASP A 182 14.55 -6.89 8.58
CA ASP A 182 15.81 -6.62 9.29
C ASP A 182 16.15 -5.11 9.30
N SER A 183 15.60 -4.37 8.34
CA SER A 183 15.81 -2.92 8.22
C SER A 183 14.87 -2.08 9.09
N LEU A 184 13.89 -2.67 9.76
CA LEU A 184 12.89 -1.98 10.59
C LEU A 184 13.38 -1.60 11.98
N ALA A 185 14.47 -2.21 12.48
CA ALA A 185 14.94 -2.05 13.86
C ALA A 185 15.11 -0.58 14.26
N GLY A 186 14.43 -0.17 15.34
CA GLY A 186 14.45 1.20 15.88
C GLY A 186 13.71 2.24 15.03
N LYS A 187 12.89 1.81 14.07
CA LYS A 187 12.11 2.69 13.20
C LYS A 187 10.61 2.31 13.20
N ALA A 188 10.34 1.02 13.22
CA ALA A 188 8.98 0.50 13.21
C ALA A 188 8.93 -0.90 13.82
N THR A 189 7.76 -1.25 14.31
CA THR A 189 7.44 -2.58 14.82
C THR A 189 6.68 -3.36 13.75
N MET A 190 7.14 -4.56 13.40
CA MET A 190 6.41 -5.47 12.52
C MET A 190 5.13 -5.96 13.21
N THR A 191 3.99 -5.76 12.59
CA THR A 191 2.66 -6.11 13.15
C THR A 191 2.07 -7.39 12.58
N HIS A 192 2.44 -7.72 11.35
CA HIS A 192 1.92 -8.88 10.62
C HIS A 192 3.06 -9.61 9.91
N VAL A 193 2.99 -10.92 9.88
CA VAL A 193 4.00 -11.79 9.25
C VAL A 193 3.34 -12.87 8.39
N ASN A 194 3.84 -13.09 7.19
CA ASN A 194 3.43 -14.19 6.32
C ASN A 194 3.93 -15.52 6.91
N LEU A 195 3.02 -16.49 7.05
CA LEU A 195 3.37 -17.80 7.63
C LEU A 195 4.05 -18.75 6.65
N ASN A 196 4.05 -18.44 5.36
CA ASN A 196 4.71 -19.27 4.36
C ASN A 196 6.23 -19.05 4.33
N ASP A 197 6.67 -17.79 4.50
CA ASP A 197 8.09 -17.41 4.26
C ASP A 197 8.64 -16.33 5.22
N GLY A 198 7.82 -15.84 6.15
CA GLY A 198 8.27 -14.85 7.15
C GLY A 198 8.35 -13.41 6.66
N VAL A 199 7.86 -13.12 5.45
CA VAL A 199 7.82 -11.75 4.91
C VAL A 199 7.03 -10.81 5.82
N CYS A 200 7.50 -9.55 5.93
CA CYS A 200 6.81 -8.49 6.64
C CYS A 200 5.49 -8.14 5.93
N GLU A 201 4.38 -8.44 6.58
CA GLU A 201 3.02 -8.20 6.05
C GLU A 201 2.34 -6.99 6.68
N GLY A 202 3.01 -6.31 7.60
CA GLY A 202 2.51 -5.07 8.19
C GLY A 202 3.49 -4.48 9.18
N LEU A 203 3.47 -3.17 9.30
CA LEU A 203 4.29 -2.41 10.23
C LEU A 203 3.49 -1.26 10.87
N ARG A 204 3.97 -0.83 12.03
CA ARG A 204 3.57 0.40 12.73
C ARG A 204 4.83 1.21 13.01
N VAL A 205 4.82 2.48 12.62
CA VAL A 205 5.96 3.38 12.82
C VAL A 205 6.05 3.76 14.29
N ASP A 206 7.25 3.62 14.87
CA ASP A 206 7.47 3.87 16.29
C ASP A 206 7.32 5.36 16.59
N GLY A 207 6.47 5.69 17.58
CA GLY A 207 6.22 7.08 17.99
C GLY A 207 5.31 7.89 17.08
N GLU A 208 4.80 7.31 15.98
CA GLU A 208 3.97 7.99 15.01
C GLU A 208 2.57 7.36 14.89
N LEU A 209 1.60 8.16 14.46
CA LEU A 209 0.26 7.67 14.11
C LEU A 209 0.26 7.13 12.66
N ALA A 210 1.05 6.11 12.41
CA ALA A 210 1.21 5.56 11.08
C ALA A 210 1.35 4.04 11.11
N PHE A 211 0.54 3.34 10.32
CA PHE A 211 0.65 1.89 10.13
C PHE A 211 0.34 1.49 8.69
N SER A 212 0.71 0.28 8.33
CA SER A 212 0.44 -0.23 6.99
C SER A 212 0.47 -1.74 6.92
N VAL A 213 -0.14 -2.30 5.86
CA VAL A 213 -0.14 -3.73 5.57
C VAL A 213 0.23 -4.00 4.11
N GLN A 214 0.92 -5.11 3.88
CA GLN A 214 1.34 -5.54 2.55
C GLN A 214 0.20 -6.18 1.77
N HIS A 215 -0.68 -6.91 2.45
CA HIS A 215 -1.85 -7.54 1.86
C HIS A 215 -2.99 -6.56 1.59
N HIS A 216 -4.06 -7.05 0.95
CA HIS A 216 -5.21 -6.26 0.50
C HIS A 216 -6.44 -6.48 1.40
N PRO A 217 -6.63 -5.70 2.49
CA PRO A 217 -7.79 -5.84 3.39
C PRO A 217 -9.12 -5.43 2.73
N GLU A 218 -9.07 -4.66 1.65
CA GLU A 218 -10.24 -4.30 0.85
C GLU A 218 -10.80 -5.49 0.08
N ALA A 219 -10.03 -6.58 -0.04
CA ALA A 219 -10.38 -7.78 -0.81
C ALA A 219 -10.83 -7.46 -2.25
N ASN A 220 -11.86 -8.13 -2.73
CA ASN A 220 -12.54 -7.89 -4.01
C ASN A 220 -11.61 -8.03 -5.25
N PRO A 221 -11.19 -9.28 -5.53
CA PRO A 221 -11.58 -10.52 -4.84
C PRO A 221 -10.76 -10.79 -3.58
N GLY A 222 -11.26 -11.69 -2.75
CA GLY A 222 -10.51 -12.27 -1.64
C GLY A 222 -11.27 -12.33 -0.32
N PRO A 223 -10.62 -12.88 0.72
CA PRO A 223 -11.16 -12.97 2.07
C PRO A 223 -11.25 -11.59 2.74
N HIS A 224 -12.09 -11.48 3.77
CA HIS A 224 -12.35 -10.25 4.51
C HIS A 224 -11.78 -10.24 5.93
N ASP A 225 -10.91 -11.18 6.28
CA ASP A 225 -10.41 -11.38 7.65
C ASP A 225 -9.72 -10.14 8.22
N SER A 226 -9.05 -9.36 7.37
CA SER A 226 -8.30 -8.14 7.73
C SER A 226 -9.07 -6.83 7.50
N HIS A 227 -10.39 -6.90 7.21
CA HIS A 227 -11.19 -5.70 6.95
C HIS A 227 -11.23 -4.72 8.14
N TYR A 228 -11.04 -5.21 9.37
CA TYR A 228 -10.97 -4.41 10.61
C TYR A 228 -9.87 -3.32 10.59
N LEU A 229 -8.88 -3.43 9.69
CA LEU A 229 -7.82 -2.42 9.57
C LEU A 229 -8.34 -1.04 9.12
N PHE A 230 -9.49 -1.00 8.44
CA PHE A 230 -10.17 0.27 8.13
C PHE A 230 -10.81 0.87 9.39
N ASP A 231 -11.36 0.03 10.29
CA ASP A 231 -11.88 0.48 11.60
C ASP A 231 -10.72 1.03 12.46
N GLU A 232 -9.57 0.33 12.49
CA GLU A 232 -8.37 0.77 13.21
C GLU A 232 -7.88 2.14 12.71
N PHE A 233 -7.91 2.39 11.39
CA PHE A 233 -7.59 3.69 10.84
C PHE A 233 -8.57 4.78 11.28
N ALA A 234 -9.86 4.50 11.27
CA ALA A 234 -10.88 5.42 11.75
C ALA A 234 -10.71 5.77 13.23
N GLU A 235 -10.43 4.78 14.07
CA GLU A 235 -10.13 4.97 15.49
C GLU A 235 -8.89 5.85 15.68
N MET A 236 -7.84 5.63 14.90
CA MET A 236 -6.61 6.43 14.94
C MET A 236 -6.87 7.90 14.57
N MET A 237 -7.70 8.16 13.54
CA MET A 237 -8.13 9.52 13.18
C MET A 237 -8.92 10.18 14.33
N ALA A 238 -9.86 9.47 14.95
CA ALA A 238 -10.63 9.98 16.08
C ALA A 238 -9.75 10.30 17.31
N GLN A 239 -8.76 9.48 17.60
CA GLN A 239 -7.78 9.74 18.68
C GLN A 239 -6.95 11.00 18.41
N ALA A 240 -6.47 11.18 17.18
CA ALA A 240 -5.71 12.36 16.79
C ALA A 240 -6.53 13.65 16.92
N ALA A 241 -7.81 13.62 16.54
CA ALA A 241 -8.73 14.75 16.67
C ALA A 241 -8.92 15.17 18.14
N THR A 242 -9.05 14.19 19.06
CA THR A 242 -9.18 14.48 20.50
C THR A 242 -7.87 14.99 21.13
N GLY A 243 -6.71 14.54 20.65
CA GLY A 243 -5.40 15.06 21.05
C GLY A 243 -5.18 16.51 20.64
N LYS A 244 -5.58 16.89 19.42
CA LYS A 244 -5.53 18.28 18.91
C LYS A 244 -6.48 19.22 19.69
N ALA A 245 -7.60 18.72 20.20
CA ALA A 245 -8.54 19.52 20.98
C ALA A 245 -8.06 19.82 22.41
N ARG A 246 -6.99 19.19 22.87
CA ARG A 246 -6.41 19.37 24.22
C ARG A 246 -5.09 20.18 24.23
N ALA A 247 -4.56 20.49 23.06
CA ALA A 247 -3.35 21.30 22.87
C ALA A 247 -3.70 22.72 22.44
#